data_bd129c4c29ddbc12cdc4f5579a3cb679
#
_entry.id   bd129c4c29ddbc12cdc4f5579a3cb679
#
_cell.length_a   1.000
_cell.length_b   1.000
_cell.length_c   1.000
_cell.angle_alpha   90.00
_cell.angle_beta   90.00
_cell.angle_gamma   90.00
#
_symmetry.space_group_name_H-M   'P 1'
#
loop_
_entity.id
_entity.type
_entity.pdbx_description
1 polymer ?
#
loop_
_entity_poly.entity_id
_entity_poly.type
_entity_poly.pdbx_seq_one_letter_code
_entity_poly.pdbx_strand_id
1 'polypeptide(L)'
;MWPSSLTASPQIRNIATVGGNIMQDRRCIYFNQPHLWRSGLAYCFKTGGSICHQIPNSPVCRAIYYSDVATALIAYEAEVEYIEDGETHRTDLKSLIERHSVANGLACHEHLPILVTRFLVPAAEEGERSGFYKYAMRTTIDFPIINFALRSGGKRPARLAAGAVAPHPVVMAETAAKIDSDATDDEVIAQAEDELRKLAMPIKEACMTPAVKRSLYRHVAMLLDLRK
;
A
#
# COMPACT_ATOMS: atom_id res chain seq x y z
N MET A 1 2.11 -15.61 7.14
CA MET A 1 2.92 -14.82 8.11
C MET A 1 2.17 -13.54 8.44
N TRP A 2 2.21 -13.06 9.69
CA TRP A 2 1.48 -11.85 10.09
C TRP A 2 2.18 -10.60 9.52
N PRO A 3 1.48 -9.67 8.83
CA PRO A 3 2.09 -8.48 8.25
C PRO A 3 2.79 -7.59 9.29
N SER A 4 2.27 -7.53 10.51
CA SER A 4 2.89 -6.77 11.61
C SER A 4 4.25 -7.30 12.02
N SER A 5 4.51 -8.60 11.93
CA SER A 5 5.82 -9.20 12.27
C SER A 5 6.91 -8.86 11.24
N LEU A 6 6.52 -8.51 10.02
CA LEU A 6 7.41 -8.10 8.93
C LEU A 6 7.63 -6.59 8.86
N THR A 7 6.93 -5.82 9.70
CA THR A 7 6.99 -4.36 9.71
C THR A 7 8.01 -3.89 10.72
N ALA A 8 8.96 -3.07 10.31
CA ALA A 8 9.97 -2.41 11.14
C ALA A 8 10.80 -3.35 12.06
N SER A 9 11.55 -2.78 12.99
CA SER A 9 12.27 -3.55 14.01
C SER A 9 11.38 -3.87 15.22
N PRO A 10 11.76 -4.86 16.05
CA PRO A 10 11.07 -5.11 17.32
C PRO A 10 10.98 -3.86 18.19
N GLN A 11 12.04 -3.06 18.27
CA GLN A 11 12.08 -1.82 19.05
C GLN A 11 11.05 -0.79 18.55
N ILE A 12 10.97 -0.60 17.23
CA ILE A 12 9.97 0.30 16.64
C ILE A 12 8.56 -0.23 16.89
N ARG A 13 8.33 -1.53 16.72
CA ARG A 13 7.00 -2.13 16.98
C ARG A 13 6.53 -1.97 18.43
N ASN A 14 7.45 -1.91 19.39
CA ASN A 14 7.10 -1.73 20.81
C ASN A 14 6.54 -0.33 21.12
N ILE A 15 6.85 0.67 20.32
CA ILE A 15 6.43 2.07 20.54
C ILE A 15 5.51 2.62 19.45
N ALA A 16 5.47 1.98 18.29
CA ALA A 16 4.65 2.41 17.18
C ALA A 16 3.18 2.04 17.39
N THR A 17 2.29 2.88 16.88
CA THR A 17 0.85 2.58 16.81
C THR A 17 0.45 2.17 15.40
N VAL A 18 -0.62 1.38 15.28
CA VAL A 18 -1.20 1.04 13.97
C VAL A 18 -1.69 2.30 13.26
N GLY A 19 -2.32 3.24 13.99
CA GLY A 19 -2.74 4.53 13.45
C GLY A 19 -1.57 5.32 12.84
N GLY A 20 -0.45 5.43 13.57
CA GLY A 20 0.75 6.10 13.06
C GLY A 20 1.37 5.38 11.85
N ASN A 21 1.29 4.05 11.78
CA ASN A 21 1.73 3.30 10.61
C ASN A 21 0.83 3.55 9.39
N ILE A 22 -0.48 3.61 9.58
CA ILE A 22 -1.45 3.90 8.51
C ILE A 22 -1.31 5.35 8.02
N MET A 23 -1.11 6.29 8.92
CA MET A 23 -0.97 7.73 8.60
C MET A 23 0.47 8.13 8.23
N GLN A 24 1.32 7.15 7.90
CA GLN A 24 2.71 7.43 7.53
C GLN A 24 2.84 8.27 6.26
N ASP A 25 3.90 9.05 6.22
CA ASP A 25 4.25 9.87 5.06
C ASP A 25 4.66 9.02 3.86
N ARG A 26 4.23 9.42 2.67
CA ARG A 26 4.66 8.80 1.40
C ARG A 26 6.11 9.15 1.10
N ARG A 27 6.85 8.21 0.52
CA ARG A 27 8.30 8.31 0.30
C ARG A 27 8.68 8.42 -1.16
N CYS A 28 9.74 9.18 -1.41
CA CYS A 28 10.33 9.37 -2.73
C CYS A 28 11.82 9.68 -2.56
N ILE A 29 12.68 9.10 -3.41
CA ILE A 29 14.13 9.32 -3.34
C ILE A 29 14.55 10.80 -3.49
N TYR A 30 13.76 11.64 -4.13
CA TYR A 30 14.00 13.08 -4.23
C TYR A 30 13.56 13.81 -2.96
N PHE A 31 12.39 13.48 -2.44
CA PHE A 31 11.82 14.14 -1.30
C PHE A 31 12.50 13.77 0.02
N ASN A 32 12.88 12.49 0.19
CA ASN A 32 13.52 11.98 1.40
C ASN A 32 15.03 12.29 1.48
N GLN A 33 15.51 13.30 0.75
CA GLN A 33 16.87 13.81 0.84
C GLN A 33 16.98 14.96 1.87
N PRO A 34 18.19 15.23 2.39
CA PRO A 34 18.43 16.38 3.24
C PRO A 34 18.00 17.71 2.59
N HIS A 35 17.61 18.69 3.41
CA HIS A 35 17.16 19.99 2.92
C HIS A 35 18.18 20.64 1.99
N LEU A 36 19.47 20.63 2.36
CA LEU A 36 20.55 21.19 1.55
C LEU A 36 20.62 20.59 0.14
N TRP A 37 20.45 19.28 0.01
CA TRP A 37 20.40 18.62 -1.29
C TRP A 37 19.17 19.04 -2.09
N ARG A 38 18.00 19.13 -1.44
CA ARG A 38 16.74 19.53 -2.09
C ARG A 38 16.73 20.99 -2.51
N SER A 39 17.44 21.88 -1.80
CA SER A 39 17.49 23.31 -2.14
C SER A 39 18.16 23.61 -3.49
N GLY A 40 18.96 22.65 -4.02
CA GLY A 40 19.51 22.73 -5.37
C GLY A 40 18.56 22.32 -6.49
N LEU A 41 17.33 21.93 -6.18
CA LEU A 41 16.32 21.48 -7.14
C LEU A 41 15.08 22.36 -7.11
N ALA A 42 14.36 22.40 -8.24
CA ALA A 42 13.05 23.04 -8.28
C ALA A 42 12.07 22.36 -7.28
N TYR A 43 11.17 23.13 -6.71
CA TYR A 43 10.19 22.61 -5.75
C TYR A 43 9.23 21.65 -6.42
N CYS A 44 9.10 20.45 -5.85
CA CYS A 44 8.14 19.44 -6.27
C CYS A 44 6.81 19.60 -5.49
N PHE A 45 5.77 18.83 -5.86
CA PHE A 45 4.48 18.85 -5.16
C PHE A 45 4.61 18.79 -3.62
N LYS A 46 5.47 17.92 -3.09
CA LYS A 46 5.68 17.78 -1.63
C LYS A 46 6.47 18.94 -1.00
N THR A 47 7.02 19.84 -1.77
CA THR A 47 7.79 20.99 -1.29
C THR A 47 7.20 22.33 -1.73
N GLY A 48 5.93 22.35 -2.14
CA GLY A 48 5.21 23.57 -2.51
C GLY A 48 5.29 23.96 -3.98
N GLY A 49 5.84 23.07 -4.83
CA GLY A 49 5.89 23.26 -6.28
C GLY A 49 4.80 22.52 -7.03
N SER A 50 4.92 22.46 -8.35
CA SER A 50 3.93 21.87 -9.26
C SER A 50 4.51 20.78 -10.19
N ILE A 51 5.69 20.28 -9.88
CA ILE A 51 6.37 19.26 -10.70
C ILE A 51 6.63 17.97 -9.93
N CYS A 52 6.85 16.89 -10.66
CA CYS A 52 7.33 15.63 -10.10
C CYS A 52 8.70 15.28 -10.73
N HIS A 53 9.75 15.18 -9.91
CA HIS A 53 11.08 14.80 -10.38
C HIS A 53 11.19 13.34 -10.82
N GLN A 54 10.26 12.49 -10.43
CA GLN A 54 10.22 11.08 -10.80
C GLN A 54 9.60 10.86 -12.16
N ILE A 55 8.48 11.53 -12.43
CA ILE A 55 7.66 11.33 -13.63
C ILE A 55 7.41 12.71 -14.24
N PRO A 56 8.09 13.05 -15.34
CA PRO A 56 7.85 14.29 -16.07
C PRO A 56 6.35 14.41 -16.45
N ASN A 57 5.82 15.62 -16.35
CA ASN A 57 4.43 15.96 -16.68
C ASN A 57 3.36 15.21 -15.85
N SER A 58 3.74 14.59 -14.74
CA SER A 58 2.74 14.05 -13.82
C SER A 58 1.94 15.20 -13.21
N PRO A 59 0.60 15.13 -13.20
CA PRO A 59 -0.24 16.16 -12.59
C PRO A 59 -0.30 16.04 -11.06
N VAL A 60 0.27 14.98 -10.48
CA VAL A 60 0.21 14.68 -9.04
C VAL A 60 1.53 14.15 -8.52
N CYS A 61 1.72 14.20 -7.21
CA CYS A 61 2.85 13.57 -6.53
C CYS A 61 2.81 12.05 -6.69
N ARG A 62 3.94 11.45 -7.10
CA ARG A 62 4.12 10.01 -7.33
C ARG A 62 4.83 9.29 -6.19
N ALA A 63 5.04 9.95 -5.05
CA ALA A 63 5.64 9.30 -3.88
C ALA A 63 4.83 8.06 -3.46
N ILE A 64 5.53 7.00 -3.08
CA ILE A 64 4.94 5.69 -2.77
C ILE A 64 4.55 5.60 -1.30
N TYR A 65 3.46 4.89 -1.03
CA TYR A 65 2.99 4.55 0.30
C TYR A 65 3.43 3.12 0.67
N TYR A 66 4.00 2.92 1.89
CA TYR A 66 4.73 1.69 2.23
C TYR A 66 4.16 0.91 3.43
N SER A 67 2.92 1.14 3.85
CA SER A 67 2.36 0.39 4.97
C SER A 67 2.00 -1.05 4.58
N ASP A 68 2.72 -2.02 5.14
CA ASP A 68 2.38 -3.44 5.05
C ASP A 68 1.03 -3.73 5.72
N VAL A 69 0.79 -3.09 6.87
CA VAL A 69 -0.45 -3.26 7.66
C VAL A 69 -1.68 -2.76 6.90
N ALA A 70 -1.55 -1.63 6.20
CA ALA A 70 -2.64 -1.09 5.39
C ALA A 70 -3.07 -2.05 4.27
N THR A 71 -2.11 -2.65 3.57
CA THR A 71 -2.40 -3.61 2.49
C THR A 71 -3.20 -4.79 3.02
N ALA A 72 -2.81 -5.33 4.19
CA ALA A 72 -3.53 -6.42 4.83
C ALA A 72 -4.94 -6.00 5.27
N LEU A 73 -5.08 -4.87 5.97
CA LEU A 73 -6.37 -4.39 6.44
C LEU A 73 -7.35 -4.08 5.30
N ILE A 74 -6.86 -3.58 4.16
CA ILE A 74 -7.67 -3.36 2.96
C ILE A 74 -8.18 -4.67 2.37
N ALA A 75 -7.37 -5.73 2.36
CA ALA A 75 -7.82 -7.06 1.92
C ALA A 75 -8.92 -7.62 2.84
N TYR A 76 -8.93 -7.25 4.12
CA TYR A 76 -9.98 -7.59 5.08
C TYR A 76 -11.18 -6.65 5.07
N GLU A 77 -11.20 -5.62 4.22
CA GLU A 77 -12.27 -4.61 4.17
C GLU A 77 -12.47 -3.90 5.51
N ALA A 78 -11.35 -3.64 6.19
CA ALA A 78 -11.40 -2.97 7.48
C ALA A 78 -11.96 -1.55 7.35
N GLU A 79 -12.75 -1.16 8.34
CA GLU A 79 -13.16 0.22 8.55
C GLU A 79 -12.29 0.88 9.61
N VAL A 80 -12.32 2.18 9.64
CA VAL A 80 -11.55 3.00 10.57
C VAL A 80 -12.42 4.08 11.20
N GLU A 81 -12.28 4.24 12.52
CA GLU A 81 -12.83 5.39 13.24
C GLU A 81 -11.71 6.38 13.54
N TYR A 82 -12.00 7.65 13.37
CA TYR A 82 -11.08 8.75 13.63
C TYR A 82 -11.82 9.98 14.14
N ILE A 83 -11.09 10.86 14.82
CA ILE A 83 -11.59 12.17 15.26
C ILE A 83 -11.03 13.21 14.30
N GLU A 84 -11.91 14.08 13.80
CA GLU A 84 -11.60 15.27 13.01
C GLU A 84 -12.47 16.41 13.49
N ASP A 85 -11.89 17.59 13.74
CA ASP A 85 -12.58 18.77 14.24
C ASP A 85 -13.41 18.52 15.52
N GLY A 86 -12.98 17.57 16.34
CA GLY A 86 -13.64 17.19 17.61
C GLY A 86 -14.79 16.19 17.44
N GLU A 87 -15.14 15.81 16.23
CA GLU A 87 -16.19 14.84 15.92
C GLU A 87 -15.62 13.46 15.55
N THR A 88 -16.37 12.41 15.87
CA THR A 88 -16.01 11.03 15.52
C THR A 88 -16.61 10.66 14.17
N HIS A 89 -15.76 10.23 13.27
CA HIS A 89 -16.10 9.76 11.92
C HIS A 89 -15.77 8.28 11.76
N ARG A 90 -16.49 7.62 10.84
CA ARG A 90 -16.21 6.23 10.44
C ARG A 90 -16.28 6.12 8.92
N THR A 91 -15.30 5.44 8.33
CA THR A 91 -15.25 5.18 6.88
C THR A 91 -14.48 3.88 6.60
N ASP A 92 -14.54 3.39 5.37
CA ASP A 92 -13.65 2.32 4.96
C ASP A 92 -12.19 2.81 4.92
N LEU A 93 -11.28 1.91 5.28
CA LEU A 93 -9.86 2.26 5.42
C LEU A 93 -9.23 2.71 4.10
N LYS A 94 -9.64 2.13 2.97
CA LYS A 94 -9.11 2.50 1.65
C LYS A 94 -9.40 3.97 1.34
N SER A 95 -10.64 4.42 1.54
CA SER A 95 -11.05 5.81 1.34
C SER A 95 -10.26 6.79 2.22
N LEU A 96 -10.05 6.45 3.49
CA LEU A 96 -9.22 7.28 4.36
C LEU A 96 -7.78 7.40 3.85
N ILE A 97 -7.16 6.28 3.44
CA ILE A 97 -5.78 6.28 2.93
C ILE A 97 -5.69 7.04 1.61
N GLU A 98 -6.67 6.94 0.73
CA GLU A 98 -6.70 7.72 -0.52
C GLU A 98 -6.80 9.22 -0.23
N ARG A 99 -7.67 9.64 0.69
CA ARG A 99 -7.78 11.02 1.15
C ARG A 99 -6.45 11.52 1.76
N HIS A 100 -5.85 10.73 2.65
CA HIS A 100 -4.53 11.02 3.23
C HIS A 100 -3.45 11.11 2.15
N SER A 101 -3.47 10.22 1.17
CA SER A 101 -2.53 10.22 0.06
C SER A 101 -2.61 11.49 -0.77
N VAL A 102 -3.79 12.04 -1.01
CA VAL A 102 -3.95 13.32 -1.71
C VAL A 102 -3.36 14.45 -0.87
N ALA A 103 -3.74 14.60 0.38
CA ALA A 103 -3.25 15.63 1.28
C ALA A 103 -1.71 15.56 1.42
N ASN A 104 -1.17 14.37 1.64
CA ASN A 104 0.26 14.14 1.78
C ASN A 104 1.07 14.32 0.47
N GLY A 105 0.40 14.44 -0.65
CA GLY A 105 0.99 14.73 -1.97
C GLY A 105 0.98 16.19 -2.35
N LEU A 106 0.35 17.04 -1.56
CA LEU A 106 0.29 18.48 -1.75
C LEU A 106 1.43 19.18 -0.99
N ALA A 107 1.50 20.51 -1.17
CA ALA A 107 2.55 21.35 -0.61
C ALA A 107 2.75 21.15 0.90
N CYS A 108 4.01 21.21 1.31
CA CYS A 108 4.41 21.37 2.71
C CYS A 108 4.07 20.23 3.66
N HIS A 109 3.96 19.00 3.20
CA HIS A 109 3.70 17.82 4.06
C HIS A 109 2.38 17.87 4.83
N GLU A 110 1.35 18.36 4.20
CA GLU A 110 0.06 18.39 4.87
C GLU A 110 -0.37 16.99 5.25
N HIS A 111 -0.50 16.76 6.53
CA HIS A 111 -1.19 15.61 7.08
C HIS A 111 -2.64 16.01 7.32
N LEU A 112 -3.54 15.06 7.16
CA LEU A 112 -4.90 15.27 7.63
C LEU A 112 -4.85 15.51 9.15
N PRO A 113 -5.52 16.54 9.68
CA PRO A 113 -5.56 16.85 11.10
C PRO A 113 -6.52 15.89 11.84
N ILE A 114 -6.27 14.60 11.75
CA ILE A 114 -7.12 13.55 12.31
C ILE A 114 -6.37 12.70 13.34
N LEU A 115 -7.12 12.17 14.29
CA LEU A 115 -6.64 11.17 15.24
C LEU A 115 -7.36 9.84 14.97
N VAL A 116 -6.65 8.86 14.44
CA VAL A 116 -7.17 7.50 14.29
C VAL A 116 -7.32 6.85 15.66
N THR A 117 -8.53 6.39 16.00
CA THR A 117 -8.88 5.84 17.31
C THR A 117 -8.99 4.32 17.31
N ARG A 118 -9.59 3.72 16.26
CA ARG A 118 -9.70 2.26 16.15
C ARG A 118 -9.86 1.79 14.71
N PHE A 119 -9.56 0.51 14.51
CA PHE A 119 -9.84 -0.24 13.29
C PHE A 119 -10.88 -1.31 13.59
N LEU A 120 -11.87 -1.44 12.72
CA LEU A 120 -12.90 -2.46 12.77
C LEU A 120 -12.63 -3.45 11.65
N VAL A 121 -12.20 -4.65 12.04
CA VAL A 121 -11.88 -5.72 11.09
C VAL A 121 -13.00 -6.74 11.14
N PRO A 122 -13.66 -7.07 10.01
CA PRO A 122 -14.67 -8.12 9.98
C PRO A 122 -14.10 -9.45 10.52
N ALA A 123 -14.91 -10.17 11.30
CA ALA A 123 -14.53 -11.50 11.76
C ALA A 123 -14.33 -12.44 10.56
N ALA A 124 -13.37 -13.35 10.67
CA ALA A 124 -13.16 -14.37 9.67
C ALA A 124 -14.38 -15.30 9.57
N GLU A 125 -14.77 -15.66 8.35
CA GLU A 125 -15.83 -16.63 8.11
C GLU A 125 -15.29 -18.07 8.13
N GLU A 126 -16.19 -19.03 8.31
CA GLU A 126 -15.84 -20.44 8.19
C GLU A 126 -15.35 -20.76 6.76
N GLY A 127 -14.21 -21.42 6.66
CA GLY A 127 -13.56 -21.73 5.39
C GLY A 127 -12.77 -20.56 4.78
N GLU A 128 -12.81 -19.38 5.38
CA GLU A 128 -12.00 -18.25 4.92
C GLU A 128 -10.51 -18.48 5.18
N ARG A 129 -9.70 -18.17 4.21
CA ARG A 129 -8.24 -18.21 4.27
C ARG A 129 -7.68 -16.85 3.93
N SER A 130 -6.54 -16.54 4.51
CA SER A 130 -5.86 -15.29 4.22
C SER A 130 -4.36 -15.44 4.29
N GLY A 131 -3.67 -14.61 3.53
CA GLY A 131 -2.22 -14.58 3.52
C GLY A 131 -1.67 -13.22 3.15
N PHE A 132 -0.44 -13.03 3.56
CA PHE A 132 0.33 -11.83 3.27
C PHE A 132 1.71 -12.23 2.75
N TYR A 133 2.11 -11.64 1.64
CA TYR A 133 3.43 -11.80 1.05
C TYR A 133 4.11 -10.45 0.92
N LYS A 134 5.39 -10.38 1.32
CA LYS A 134 6.24 -9.19 1.19
C LYS A 134 7.53 -9.56 0.49
N TYR A 135 7.82 -8.90 -0.60
CA TYR A 135 9.14 -8.91 -1.20
C TYR A 135 9.90 -7.64 -0.78
N ALA A 136 11.08 -7.82 -0.22
CA ALA A 136 11.99 -6.76 0.19
C ALA A 136 13.44 -7.15 -0.15
N MET A 137 14.36 -6.21 -0.22
CA MET A 137 15.77 -6.50 -0.53
C MET A 137 16.47 -7.24 0.61
N ARG A 138 16.06 -6.97 1.85
CA ARG A 138 16.60 -7.63 3.05
C ARG A 138 15.50 -8.48 3.69
N THR A 139 15.90 -9.60 4.25
CA THR A 139 14.97 -10.54 4.91
C THR A 139 14.59 -10.11 6.32
N THR A 140 15.28 -9.13 6.90
CA THR A 140 15.09 -8.67 8.29
C THR A 140 14.24 -7.40 8.34
N ILE A 141 14.89 -6.23 8.31
CA ILE A 141 14.22 -4.92 8.42
C ILE A 141 14.33 -4.20 7.10
N ASP A 142 13.21 -4.08 6.38
CA ASP A 142 13.17 -3.34 5.13
C ASP A 142 11.76 -2.87 4.79
N PHE A 143 11.69 -1.85 3.92
CA PHE A 143 10.45 -1.48 3.25
C PHE A 143 10.09 -2.53 2.19
N PRO A 144 8.80 -2.79 1.94
CA PRO A 144 8.41 -3.62 0.82
C PRO A 144 8.79 -2.97 -0.51
N ILE A 145 9.33 -3.75 -1.42
CA ILE A 145 9.39 -3.39 -2.84
C ILE A 145 8.01 -3.59 -3.46
N ILE A 146 7.36 -4.68 -3.07
CA ILE A 146 5.97 -5.00 -3.33
C ILE A 146 5.46 -5.89 -2.20
N ASN A 147 4.21 -5.74 -1.84
CA ASN A 147 3.52 -6.69 -0.98
C ASN A 147 2.13 -6.98 -1.53
N PHE A 148 1.61 -8.15 -1.15
CA PHE A 148 0.27 -8.59 -1.49
C PHE A 148 -0.43 -9.10 -0.24
N ALA A 149 -1.73 -8.86 -0.15
CA ALA A 149 -2.61 -9.46 0.84
C ALA A 149 -3.82 -10.06 0.13
N LEU A 150 -4.08 -11.33 0.41
CA LEU A 150 -5.22 -12.08 -0.13
C LEU A 150 -6.09 -12.58 1.01
N ARG A 151 -7.40 -12.39 0.86
CA ARG A 151 -8.45 -13.08 1.58
C ARG A 151 -9.30 -13.83 0.56
N SER A 152 -9.52 -15.12 0.76
CA SER A 152 -10.28 -15.99 -0.14
C SER A 152 -11.02 -17.09 0.63
N GLY A 153 -11.93 -17.79 -0.02
CA GLY A 153 -12.79 -18.80 0.61
C GLY A 153 -13.90 -18.19 1.46
N GLY A 154 -14.64 -19.03 2.17
CA GLY A 154 -15.82 -18.60 2.91
C GLY A 154 -16.98 -18.22 1.97
N LYS A 155 -17.86 -17.31 2.44
CA LYS A 155 -19.01 -16.83 1.67
C LYS A 155 -18.75 -15.50 0.96
N ARG A 156 -17.72 -14.77 1.41
CA ARG A 156 -17.33 -13.48 0.83
C ARG A 156 -16.46 -13.70 -0.40
N PRO A 157 -16.66 -12.90 -1.47
CA PRO A 157 -15.76 -12.95 -2.62
C PRO A 157 -14.30 -12.73 -2.22
N ALA A 158 -13.38 -13.33 -2.94
CA ALA A 158 -11.96 -13.10 -2.74
C ALA A 158 -11.63 -11.60 -2.84
N ARG A 159 -10.65 -11.18 -2.05
CA ARG A 159 -10.16 -9.80 -2.09
C ARG A 159 -8.65 -9.79 -2.06
N LEU A 160 -8.07 -9.19 -3.08
CA LEU A 160 -6.63 -9.06 -3.26
C LEU A 160 -6.25 -7.58 -3.25
N ALA A 161 -5.24 -7.25 -2.46
CA ALA A 161 -4.65 -5.92 -2.42
C ALA A 161 -3.14 -6.00 -2.68
N ALA A 162 -2.59 -4.99 -3.38
CA ALA A 162 -1.16 -4.82 -3.57
C ALA A 162 -0.71 -3.48 -2.99
N GLY A 163 0.40 -3.48 -2.25
CA GLY A 163 1.00 -2.30 -1.65
C GLY A 163 2.41 -2.02 -2.15
N ALA A 164 2.92 -0.86 -1.81
CA ALA A 164 4.21 -0.31 -2.23
C ALA A 164 4.36 -0.10 -3.75
N VAL A 165 3.28 -0.08 -4.50
CA VAL A 165 3.27 0.06 -5.97
C VAL A 165 2.67 1.38 -6.45
N ALA A 166 2.04 2.15 -5.56
CA ALA A 166 1.33 3.39 -5.88
C ALA A 166 1.32 4.34 -4.66
N PRO A 167 0.79 5.57 -4.79
CA PRO A 167 0.57 6.49 -3.68
C PRO A 167 -0.35 5.99 -2.56
N HIS A 168 -1.07 4.91 -2.77
CA HIS A 168 -1.89 4.15 -1.82
C HIS A 168 -1.92 2.68 -2.23
N PRO A 169 -2.32 1.73 -1.37
CA PRO A 169 -2.53 0.35 -1.78
C PRO A 169 -3.64 0.26 -2.83
N VAL A 170 -3.48 -0.64 -3.79
CA VAL A 170 -4.46 -0.88 -4.87
C VAL A 170 -5.22 -2.17 -4.62
N VAL A 171 -6.53 -2.17 -4.89
CA VAL A 171 -7.36 -3.37 -4.85
C VAL A 171 -7.42 -3.94 -6.25
N MET A 172 -7.10 -5.22 -6.37
CA MET A 172 -7.03 -5.97 -7.63
C MET A 172 -8.32 -6.79 -7.81
N ALA A 173 -9.39 -6.12 -8.20
CA ALA A 173 -10.73 -6.71 -8.27
C ALA A 173 -10.86 -7.74 -9.38
N GLU A 174 -10.26 -7.49 -10.56
CA GLU A 174 -10.31 -8.42 -11.70
C GLU A 174 -9.54 -9.71 -11.38
N THR A 175 -8.36 -9.59 -10.75
CA THR A 175 -7.58 -10.75 -10.30
C THR A 175 -8.29 -11.50 -9.18
N ALA A 176 -8.91 -10.81 -8.23
CA ALA A 176 -9.68 -11.42 -7.15
C ALA A 176 -10.85 -12.24 -7.68
N ALA A 177 -11.61 -11.71 -8.64
CA ALA A 177 -12.69 -12.46 -9.30
C ALA A 177 -12.18 -13.70 -10.03
N LYS A 178 -10.99 -13.63 -10.61
CA LYS A 178 -10.35 -14.77 -11.25
C LYS A 178 -9.86 -15.81 -10.24
N ILE A 179 -9.46 -15.41 -9.04
CA ILE A 179 -9.13 -16.30 -7.93
C ILE A 179 -10.36 -17.13 -7.50
N ASP A 180 -11.56 -16.56 -7.51
CA ASP A 180 -12.80 -17.25 -7.17
C ASP A 180 -13.35 -18.15 -8.30
N SER A 181 -12.75 -18.10 -9.48
CA SER A 181 -13.15 -18.91 -10.63
C SER A 181 -12.31 -20.20 -10.75
N ASP A 182 -12.65 -21.06 -11.71
CA ASP A 182 -11.89 -22.27 -12.07
C ASP A 182 -10.63 -21.97 -12.92
N ALA A 183 -10.17 -20.72 -12.98
CA ALA A 183 -9.00 -20.32 -13.73
C ALA A 183 -7.72 -21.02 -13.20
N THR A 184 -6.78 -21.30 -14.08
CA THR A 184 -5.48 -21.84 -13.70
C THR A 184 -4.63 -20.77 -12.98
N ASP A 185 -3.62 -21.21 -12.24
CA ASP A 185 -2.70 -20.29 -11.56
C ASP A 185 -1.98 -19.36 -12.55
N ASP A 186 -1.61 -19.88 -13.73
CA ASP A 186 -0.98 -19.07 -14.79
C ASP A 186 -1.92 -17.98 -15.33
N GLU A 187 -3.20 -18.27 -15.47
CA GLU A 187 -4.21 -17.29 -15.89
C GLU A 187 -4.44 -16.22 -14.81
N VAL A 188 -4.40 -16.58 -13.53
CA VAL A 188 -4.48 -15.61 -12.42
C VAL A 188 -3.24 -14.73 -12.37
N ILE A 189 -2.06 -15.30 -12.55
CA ILE A 189 -0.80 -14.55 -12.59
C ILE A 189 -0.80 -13.57 -13.76
N ALA A 190 -1.19 -14.01 -14.95
CA ALA A 190 -1.29 -13.15 -16.14
C ALA A 190 -2.28 -12.00 -15.92
N GLN A 191 -3.45 -12.27 -15.32
CA GLN A 191 -4.42 -11.23 -14.95
C GLN A 191 -3.84 -10.23 -13.96
N ALA A 192 -3.12 -10.72 -12.94
CA ALA A 192 -2.49 -9.85 -11.94
C ALA A 192 -1.43 -8.93 -12.55
N GLU A 193 -0.60 -9.46 -13.46
CA GLU A 193 0.38 -8.65 -14.17
C GLU A 193 -0.30 -7.56 -15.01
N ASP A 194 -1.39 -7.89 -15.70
CA ASP A 194 -2.12 -6.95 -16.57
C ASP A 194 -2.86 -5.88 -15.73
N GLU A 195 -3.55 -6.29 -14.69
CA GLU A 195 -4.26 -5.37 -13.79
C GLU A 195 -3.30 -4.41 -13.08
N LEU A 196 -2.16 -4.90 -12.57
CA LEU A 196 -1.16 -4.05 -11.93
C LEU A 196 -0.45 -3.12 -12.92
N ARG A 197 -0.35 -3.47 -14.21
CA ARG A 197 0.15 -2.53 -15.22
C ARG A 197 -0.74 -1.29 -15.36
N LYS A 198 -2.04 -1.43 -15.11
CA LYS A 198 -3.04 -0.35 -15.16
C LYS A 198 -3.09 0.44 -13.86
N LEU A 199 -3.05 -0.25 -12.71
CA LEU A 199 -3.27 0.35 -11.38
C LEU A 199 -2.01 0.90 -10.72
N ALA A 200 -0.86 0.27 -10.94
CA ALA A 200 0.37 0.64 -10.27
C ALA A 200 1.03 1.88 -10.90
N MET A 201 1.66 2.66 -10.04
CA MET A 201 2.36 3.90 -10.41
C MET A 201 3.83 3.85 -9.91
N PRO A 202 4.63 2.86 -10.33
CA PRO A 202 5.97 2.67 -9.80
C PRO A 202 6.88 3.83 -10.15
N ILE A 203 7.74 4.20 -9.22
CA ILE A 203 8.79 5.20 -9.37
C ILE A 203 10.17 4.56 -9.19
N LYS A 204 11.23 5.30 -9.53
CA LYS A 204 12.59 4.87 -9.22
C LYS A 204 12.80 4.95 -7.70
N GLU A 205 13.27 3.87 -7.12
CA GLU A 205 13.68 3.74 -5.72
C GLU A 205 15.19 3.58 -5.62
N ALA A 206 15.75 3.62 -4.41
CA ALA A 206 17.19 3.55 -4.21
C ALA A 206 17.82 2.27 -4.79
N CYS A 207 17.10 1.15 -4.73
CA CYS A 207 17.57 -0.17 -5.16
C CYS A 207 16.74 -0.78 -6.31
N MET A 208 15.74 -0.07 -6.84
CA MET A 208 14.78 -0.66 -7.78
C MET A 208 14.32 0.34 -8.84
N THR A 209 14.33 -0.10 -10.09
CA THR A 209 13.73 0.66 -11.19
C THR A 209 12.27 0.28 -11.40
N PRO A 210 11.45 1.14 -12.01
CA PRO A 210 10.06 0.79 -12.37
C PRO A 210 9.96 -0.47 -13.25
N ALA A 211 10.91 -0.69 -14.13
CA ALA A 211 10.92 -1.87 -15.01
C ALA A 211 11.11 -3.17 -14.20
N VAL A 212 12.09 -3.20 -13.31
CA VAL A 212 12.34 -4.35 -12.44
C VAL A 212 11.17 -4.56 -11.48
N LYS A 213 10.59 -3.48 -10.92
CA LYS A 213 9.41 -3.59 -10.06
C LYS A 213 8.22 -4.25 -10.76
N ARG A 214 8.01 -3.96 -12.05
CA ARG A 214 6.94 -4.61 -12.83
C ARG A 214 7.13 -6.11 -13.00
N SER A 215 8.38 -6.62 -13.04
CA SER A 215 8.61 -8.06 -13.12
C SER A 215 8.23 -8.81 -11.83
N LEU A 216 8.07 -8.08 -10.72
CA LEU A 216 7.66 -8.65 -9.43
C LEU A 216 6.12 -8.80 -9.31
N TYR A 217 5.33 -8.32 -10.25
CA TYR A 217 3.86 -8.43 -10.21
C TYR A 217 3.40 -9.87 -10.19
N ARG A 218 4.14 -10.76 -10.85
CA ARG A 218 3.91 -12.21 -10.81
C ARG A 218 4.06 -12.87 -9.43
N HIS A 219 4.63 -12.16 -8.44
CA HIS A 219 4.76 -12.67 -7.07
C HIS A 219 3.42 -12.86 -6.34
N VAL A 220 2.30 -12.46 -6.94
CA VAL A 220 0.97 -12.88 -6.51
C VAL A 220 0.87 -14.41 -6.40
N ALA A 221 1.63 -15.14 -7.22
CA ALA A 221 1.75 -16.60 -7.19
C ALA A 221 2.04 -17.15 -5.78
N MET A 222 2.75 -16.39 -4.92
CA MET A 222 3.09 -16.79 -3.56
C MET A 222 1.88 -16.90 -2.62
N LEU A 223 0.70 -16.50 -3.07
CA LEU A 223 -0.55 -16.56 -2.29
C LEU A 223 -1.60 -17.49 -2.90
N LEU A 224 -1.34 -18.10 -4.07
CA LEU A 224 -2.35 -18.88 -4.78
C LEU A 224 -2.70 -20.22 -4.10
N ASP A 225 -1.83 -20.74 -3.24
CA ASP A 225 -2.16 -21.92 -2.40
C ASP A 225 -3.36 -21.67 -1.46
N LEU A 226 -3.73 -20.39 -1.25
CA LEU A 226 -4.89 -20.01 -0.44
C LEU A 226 -6.23 -20.15 -1.20
N ARG A 227 -6.22 -20.42 -2.49
CA ARG A 227 -7.44 -20.61 -3.31
C ARG A 227 -8.16 -21.93 -3.01
N LYS A 228 -7.40 -22.94 -2.58
CA LYS A 228 -7.83 -24.37 -2.48
C LYS A 228 -8.34 -24.74 -1.11
#